data_a1b7f9acc1bad22f1c9769e2d9ba85a0
#
_entry.id   a1b7f9acc1bad22f1c9769e2d9ba85a0
#
_cell.length_a   1.000
_cell.length_b   1.000
_cell.length_c   1.000
_cell.angle_alpha   90.00
_cell.angle_beta   90.00
_cell.angle_gamma   90.00
#
_symmetry.space_group_name_H-M   'P 1'
#
loop_
_entity.id
_entity.type
_entity.pdbx_description
1 polymer ?
#
loop_
_entity_poly.entity_id
_entity_poly.type
_entity_poly.pdbx_seq_one_letter_code
_entity_poly.pdbx_strand_id
1 'polypeptide(L)'
;MDVGPRRDLVAELSKAIKSTKSPTTGQPLHWGLYHSLKEWFNPLYVQDTANDYNTRRFVEEKIMPELYDLVNKYEPELIWSDGDWDAPDEYWKAPEFLAWYATNSSVADTAIWNDRWGKGITCHHGAYITCSDRFQPGKLVDKKWENALTPDPHSWAYNRRTNGTQYLSVEYFVHELIETVAFGGNMLLNVGPAADGTIPAIFWDRLLGIGDWLKVNGEAIYKTKPWKVAQNQTDVGAYYTSKGGTLYALVTKWPKDNRLVLAAPIPTADTQVRIVGLDTDEGYLGWDYVAPSKDSGSEAGIVIEVPPLTPDVIPCQHAWVFAIRGLQNDYKGEEEDLDLIRVG
;
A
#
# COMPACT_ATOMS: atom_id res chain seq x y z
N MET A 1 -30.90 -11.31 -19.57
CA MET A 1 -31.89 -10.47 -18.83
C MET A 1 -31.19 -9.18 -18.51
N ASP A 2 -31.60 -8.09 -19.15
CA ASP A 2 -30.96 -6.79 -18.97
C ASP A 2 -31.59 -6.10 -17.73
N VAL A 3 -30.93 -6.25 -16.60
CA VAL A 3 -31.40 -5.75 -15.28
C VAL A 3 -30.57 -4.56 -14.77
N GLY A 4 -29.69 -4.03 -15.61
CA GLY A 4 -28.84 -2.89 -15.26
C GLY A 4 -29.59 -1.55 -15.25
N PRO A 5 -28.98 -0.49 -14.71
CA PRO A 5 -29.61 0.83 -14.55
C PRO A 5 -29.80 1.60 -15.87
N ARG A 6 -29.46 1.05 -17.04
CA ARG A 6 -29.50 1.68 -18.37
C ARG A 6 -28.83 3.06 -18.42
N ARG A 7 -27.69 3.16 -17.75
CA ARG A 7 -26.85 4.36 -17.63
C ARG A 7 -25.39 3.96 -17.83
N ASP A 8 -24.59 4.86 -18.35
CA ASP A 8 -23.14 4.68 -18.41
C ASP A 8 -22.51 5.04 -17.05
N LEU A 9 -22.50 4.05 -16.13
CA LEU A 9 -21.97 4.24 -14.77
C LEU A 9 -20.48 4.56 -14.77
N VAL A 10 -19.71 4.03 -15.71
CA VAL A 10 -18.27 4.27 -15.82
C VAL A 10 -18.02 5.72 -16.21
N ALA A 11 -18.74 6.25 -17.19
CA ALA A 11 -18.66 7.66 -17.58
C ALA A 11 -19.03 8.60 -16.44
N GLU A 12 -20.12 8.30 -15.72
CA GLU A 12 -20.60 9.13 -14.60
C GLU A 12 -19.60 9.14 -13.45
N LEU A 13 -19.03 7.99 -13.08
CA LEU A 13 -18.01 7.87 -12.04
C LEU A 13 -16.70 8.56 -12.44
N SER A 14 -16.23 8.34 -13.66
CA SER A 14 -15.05 9.02 -14.21
C SER A 14 -15.18 10.54 -14.11
N LYS A 15 -16.32 11.07 -14.57
CA LYS A 15 -16.61 12.51 -14.50
C LYS A 15 -16.64 13.01 -13.05
N ALA A 16 -17.29 12.28 -12.14
CA ALA A 16 -17.38 12.66 -10.74
C ALA A 16 -16.00 12.67 -10.07
N ILE A 17 -15.18 11.63 -10.27
CA ILE A 17 -13.85 11.53 -9.69
C ILE A 17 -12.92 12.63 -10.23
N LYS A 18 -12.83 12.80 -11.56
CA LYS A 18 -11.99 13.83 -12.19
C LYS A 18 -12.38 15.26 -11.80
N SER A 19 -13.65 15.51 -11.44
CA SER A 19 -14.14 16.81 -10.97
C SER A 19 -13.94 17.03 -9.47
N THR A 20 -13.62 16.00 -8.71
CA THR A 20 -13.39 16.07 -7.26
C THR A 20 -11.93 16.42 -6.99
N LYS A 21 -11.73 17.36 -6.06
CA LYS A 21 -10.37 17.72 -5.62
C LYS A 21 -10.00 17.01 -4.34
N SER A 22 -8.76 16.58 -4.26
CA SER A 22 -8.19 16.06 -3.02
C SER A 22 -8.22 17.13 -1.93
N PRO A 23 -8.76 16.83 -0.75
CA PRO A 23 -8.77 17.79 0.36
C PRO A 23 -7.37 18.12 0.88
N THR A 24 -6.39 17.24 0.62
CA THR A 24 -5.02 17.41 1.09
C THR A 24 -4.14 18.20 0.11
N THR A 25 -4.31 17.99 -1.20
CA THR A 25 -3.46 18.62 -2.22
C THR A 25 -4.16 19.72 -3.01
N GLY A 26 -5.49 19.79 -2.99
CA GLY A 26 -6.29 20.68 -3.83
C GLY A 26 -6.32 20.31 -5.32
N GLN A 27 -5.56 19.28 -5.73
CA GLN A 27 -5.51 18.82 -7.11
C GLN A 27 -6.69 17.89 -7.43
N PRO A 28 -7.11 17.76 -8.70
CA PRO A 28 -8.07 16.74 -9.11
C PRO A 28 -7.63 15.34 -8.69
N LEU A 29 -8.61 14.48 -8.40
CA LEU A 29 -8.31 13.06 -8.16
C LEU A 29 -7.98 12.36 -9.48
N HIS A 30 -7.01 11.45 -9.42
CA HIS A 30 -6.69 10.57 -10.52
C HIS A 30 -7.75 9.48 -10.69
N TRP A 31 -7.95 9.02 -11.92
CA TRP A 31 -8.97 8.04 -12.28
C TRP A 31 -8.33 6.76 -12.79
N GLY A 32 -8.79 5.64 -12.28
CA GLY A 32 -8.34 4.32 -12.73
C GLY A 32 -9.48 3.31 -12.81
N LEU A 33 -9.22 2.20 -13.48
CA LEU A 33 -10.16 1.09 -13.67
C LEU A 33 -9.55 -0.24 -13.24
N TYR A 34 -10.39 -1.10 -12.66
CA TYR A 34 -10.12 -2.53 -12.54
C TYR A 34 -10.72 -3.24 -13.77
N HIS A 35 -9.96 -4.15 -14.37
CA HIS A 35 -10.41 -4.98 -15.48
C HIS A 35 -9.98 -6.44 -15.28
N SER A 36 -10.94 -7.37 -15.26
CA SER A 36 -10.65 -8.79 -15.27
C SER A 36 -10.45 -9.26 -16.71
N LEU A 37 -9.28 -9.84 -17.00
CA LEU A 37 -8.97 -10.36 -18.33
C LEU A 37 -9.82 -11.57 -18.68
N LYS A 38 -10.17 -12.42 -17.71
CA LYS A 38 -10.97 -13.61 -17.99
C LYS A 38 -12.42 -13.49 -17.54
N GLU A 39 -13.28 -14.16 -18.28
CA GLU A 39 -14.67 -14.39 -17.92
C GLU A 39 -14.95 -15.91 -17.87
N TRP A 40 -15.15 -16.45 -16.67
CA TRP A 40 -15.25 -17.88 -16.37
C TRP A 40 -16.24 -18.65 -17.27
N PHE A 41 -17.35 -18.04 -17.68
CA PHE A 41 -18.43 -18.70 -18.41
C PHE A 41 -18.64 -18.13 -19.82
N ASN A 42 -17.76 -17.26 -20.30
CA ASN A 42 -17.86 -16.76 -21.66
C ASN A 42 -17.62 -17.90 -22.66
N PRO A 43 -18.54 -18.16 -23.62
CA PRO A 43 -18.39 -19.26 -24.55
C PRO A 43 -17.11 -19.24 -25.38
N LEU A 44 -16.61 -18.05 -25.74
CA LEU A 44 -15.34 -17.90 -26.48
C LEU A 44 -14.16 -18.26 -25.60
N TYR A 45 -14.15 -17.80 -24.33
CA TYR A 45 -13.12 -18.16 -23.39
C TYR A 45 -13.07 -19.67 -23.13
N VAL A 46 -14.24 -20.29 -22.94
CA VAL A 46 -14.34 -21.75 -22.77
C VAL A 46 -13.82 -22.50 -23.99
N GLN A 47 -14.06 -22.01 -25.23
CA GLN A 47 -13.52 -22.60 -26.46
C GLN A 47 -11.99 -22.47 -26.53
N ASP A 48 -11.46 -21.29 -26.24
CA ASP A 48 -10.00 -21.06 -26.24
C ASP A 48 -9.30 -21.90 -25.17
N THR A 49 -9.90 -22.02 -23.97
CA THR A 49 -9.41 -22.90 -22.90
C THR A 49 -9.40 -24.37 -23.32
N ALA A 50 -10.46 -24.84 -24.00
CA ALA A 50 -10.59 -26.22 -24.42
C ALA A 50 -9.55 -26.67 -25.47
N ASN A 51 -8.88 -25.72 -26.14
CA ASN A 51 -7.80 -25.98 -27.09
C ASN A 51 -6.44 -25.48 -26.60
N ASP A 52 -6.25 -25.37 -25.28
CA ASP A 52 -4.99 -24.94 -24.65
C ASP A 52 -4.54 -23.55 -25.12
N TYR A 53 -5.47 -22.62 -25.33
CA TYR A 53 -5.21 -21.25 -25.77
C TYR A 53 -4.51 -21.13 -27.14
N ASN A 54 -4.65 -22.14 -28.02
CA ASN A 54 -4.11 -22.10 -29.39
C ASN A 54 -4.92 -21.16 -30.30
N THR A 55 -6.15 -20.82 -29.94
CA THR A 55 -6.94 -19.73 -30.54
C THR A 55 -7.07 -18.58 -29.54
N ARG A 56 -7.40 -17.39 -30.04
CA ARG A 56 -7.50 -16.13 -29.26
C ARG A 56 -8.81 -15.41 -29.53
N ARG A 57 -9.86 -16.15 -29.84
CA ARG A 57 -11.14 -15.56 -30.25
C ARG A 57 -11.73 -14.71 -29.13
N PHE A 58 -11.65 -15.17 -27.90
CA PHE A 58 -12.11 -14.41 -26.74
C PHE A 58 -11.36 -13.08 -26.60
N VAL A 59 -10.04 -13.11 -26.73
CA VAL A 59 -9.22 -11.91 -26.61
C VAL A 59 -9.46 -10.94 -27.75
N GLU A 60 -9.52 -11.44 -28.99
CA GLU A 60 -9.68 -10.60 -30.20
C GLU A 60 -11.09 -10.04 -30.36
N GLU A 61 -12.12 -10.83 -30.04
CA GLU A 61 -13.53 -10.44 -30.24
C GLU A 61 -14.08 -9.66 -29.02
N LYS A 62 -13.47 -9.76 -27.83
CA LYS A 62 -13.98 -9.13 -26.61
C LYS A 62 -12.94 -8.31 -25.85
N ILE A 63 -11.85 -8.92 -25.31
CA ILE A 63 -10.98 -8.26 -24.35
C ILE A 63 -10.25 -7.06 -24.95
N MET A 64 -9.64 -7.21 -26.12
CA MET A 64 -8.94 -6.09 -26.77
C MET A 64 -9.89 -4.95 -27.15
N PRO A 65 -11.04 -5.20 -27.78
CA PRO A 65 -12.05 -4.15 -28.02
C PRO A 65 -12.50 -3.44 -26.74
N GLU A 66 -12.73 -4.17 -25.65
CA GLU A 66 -13.11 -3.56 -24.36
C GLU A 66 -12.01 -2.67 -23.78
N LEU A 67 -10.77 -3.15 -23.74
CA LEU A 67 -9.65 -2.38 -23.19
C LEU A 67 -9.44 -1.07 -23.98
N TYR A 68 -9.45 -1.14 -25.31
CA TYR A 68 -9.37 0.07 -26.14
C TYR A 68 -10.56 1.01 -25.95
N ASP A 69 -11.78 0.47 -25.85
CA ASP A 69 -12.99 1.26 -25.61
C ASP A 69 -12.95 1.97 -24.26
N LEU A 70 -12.53 1.27 -23.21
CA LEU A 70 -12.36 1.82 -21.86
C LEU A 70 -11.37 2.99 -21.84
N VAL A 71 -10.21 2.82 -22.48
CA VAL A 71 -9.20 3.89 -22.52
C VAL A 71 -9.68 5.07 -23.38
N ASN A 72 -10.20 4.82 -24.56
CA ASN A 72 -10.62 5.88 -25.48
C ASN A 72 -11.84 6.67 -24.98
N LYS A 73 -12.74 6.05 -24.22
CA LYS A 73 -13.94 6.73 -23.70
C LYS A 73 -13.75 7.42 -22.37
N TYR A 74 -13.01 6.77 -21.46
CA TYR A 74 -12.99 7.19 -20.07
C TYR A 74 -11.63 7.70 -19.61
N GLU A 75 -10.58 7.50 -20.40
CA GLU A 75 -9.23 8.01 -20.16
C GLU A 75 -8.71 7.67 -18.74
N PRO A 76 -8.69 6.38 -18.35
CA PRO A 76 -8.11 5.98 -17.07
C PRO A 76 -6.59 6.14 -17.11
N GLU A 77 -6.01 6.73 -16.08
CA GLU A 77 -4.55 6.83 -15.90
C GLU A 77 -3.97 5.53 -15.31
N LEU A 78 -4.81 4.73 -14.64
CA LEU A 78 -4.46 3.43 -14.09
C LEU A 78 -5.39 2.35 -14.64
N ILE A 79 -4.81 1.24 -15.10
CA ILE A 79 -5.55 -0.01 -15.31
C ILE A 79 -4.98 -1.07 -14.36
N TRP A 80 -5.82 -1.49 -13.41
CA TRP A 80 -5.57 -2.60 -12.53
C TRP A 80 -6.13 -3.87 -13.18
N SER A 81 -5.26 -4.63 -13.85
CA SER A 81 -5.61 -5.89 -14.52
C SER A 81 -5.62 -7.05 -13.53
N ASP A 82 -6.47 -8.04 -13.77
CA ASP A 82 -6.57 -9.26 -12.98
C ASP A 82 -7.06 -10.43 -13.83
N GLY A 83 -7.04 -11.65 -13.29
CA GLY A 83 -7.53 -12.83 -13.99
C GLY A 83 -6.62 -13.33 -15.11
N ASP A 84 -5.33 -13.06 -15.01
CA ASP A 84 -4.31 -13.30 -16.03
C ASP A 84 -3.66 -14.69 -15.97
N TRP A 85 -3.74 -15.40 -14.84
CA TRP A 85 -2.92 -16.55 -14.47
C TRP A 85 -3.12 -17.84 -15.27
N ASP A 86 -4.17 -17.95 -16.07
CA ASP A 86 -4.46 -19.17 -16.82
C ASP A 86 -3.63 -19.29 -18.11
N ALA A 87 -3.29 -18.18 -18.75
CA ALA A 87 -2.62 -18.13 -20.05
C ALA A 87 -1.45 -17.12 -20.06
N PRO A 88 -0.46 -17.31 -20.97
CA PRO A 88 0.66 -16.36 -21.09
C PRO A 88 0.21 -15.00 -21.65
N ASP A 89 1.04 -14.00 -21.49
CA ASP A 89 0.76 -12.62 -21.94
C ASP A 89 0.57 -12.47 -23.45
N GLU A 90 1.18 -13.34 -24.23
CA GLU A 90 0.98 -13.39 -25.67
C GLU A 90 -0.47 -13.81 -26.05
N TYR A 91 -1.10 -14.70 -25.27
CA TYR A 91 -2.50 -15.03 -25.47
C TYR A 91 -3.39 -13.81 -25.21
N TRP A 92 -3.14 -13.11 -24.11
CA TRP A 92 -3.89 -11.90 -23.72
C TRP A 92 -3.60 -10.69 -24.60
N LYS A 93 -2.60 -10.76 -25.51
CA LYS A 93 -2.09 -9.62 -26.28
C LYS A 93 -1.67 -8.45 -25.39
N ALA A 94 -1.22 -8.74 -24.17
CA ALA A 94 -0.86 -7.74 -23.20
C ALA A 94 0.28 -6.81 -23.67
N PRO A 95 1.38 -7.31 -24.29
CA PRO A 95 2.43 -6.43 -24.81
C PRO A 95 1.93 -5.44 -25.87
N GLU A 96 1.03 -5.86 -26.77
CA GLU A 96 0.43 -5.01 -27.79
C GLU A 96 -0.40 -3.87 -27.16
N PHE A 97 -1.29 -4.24 -26.22
CA PHE A 97 -2.15 -3.27 -25.57
C PHE A 97 -1.35 -2.29 -24.70
N LEU A 98 -0.43 -2.79 -23.87
CA LEU A 98 0.36 -1.95 -22.95
C LEU A 98 1.31 -1.00 -23.71
N ALA A 99 1.92 -1.46 -24.81
CA ALA A 99 2.71 -0.59 -25.66
C ALA A 99 1.86 0.57 -26.23
N TRP A 100 0.66 0.27 -26.72
CA TRP A 100 -0.26 1.30 -27.21
C TRP A 100 -0.72 2.23 -26.07
N TYR A 101 -1.08 1.67 -24.91
CA TYR A 101 -1.55 2.43 -23.75
C TYR A 101 -0.49 3.43 -23.27
N ALA A 102 0.78 3.02 -23.24
CA ALA A 102 1.90 3.83 -22.78
C ALA A 102 2.43 4.84 -23.83
N THR A 103 2.12 4.67 -25.12
CA THR A 103 2.74 5.50 -26.18
C THR A 103 1.76 6.27 -27.05
N ASN A 104 0.54 5.74 -27.27
CA ASN A 104 -0.40 6.26 -28.25
C ASN A 104 -1.79 6.61 -27.66
N SER A 105 -2.07 6.27 -26.41
CA SER A 105 -3.34 6.65 -25.78
C SER A 105 -3.37 8.14 -25.43
N SER A 106 -4.57 8.68 -25.18
CA SER A 106 -4.74 10.06 -24.72
C SER A 106 -4.16 10.31 -23.32
N VAL A 107 -3.83 9.26 -22.57
CA VAL A 107 -3.26 9.30 -21.22
C VAL A 107 -1.83 8.74 -21.15
N ALA A 108 -1.16 8.60 -22.28
CA ALA A 108 0.16 7.97 -22.38
C ALA A 108 1.19 8.56 -21.39
N ASP A 109 1.16 9.88 -21.18
CA ASP A 109 2.10 10.58 -20.27
C ASP A 109 1.87 10.26 -18.79
N THR A 110 0.68 9.75 -18.42
CA THR A 110 0.30 9.45 -17.03
C THR A 110 -0.10 7.98 -16.82
N ALA A 111 -0.08 7.19 -17.89
CA ALA A 111 -0.52 5.80 -17.88
C ALA A 111 0.35 4.93 -16.97
N ILE A 112 -0.30 4.24 -16.02
CA ILE A 112 0.33 3.24 -15.16
C ILE A 112 -0.51 1.95 -15.15
N TRP A 113 0.14 0.83 -14.89
CA TRP A 113 -0.50 -0.48 -14.81
C TRP A 113 0.24 -1.39 -13.82
N ASN A 114 -0.49 -2.34 -13.25
CA ASN A 114 0.09 -3.38 -12.39
C ASN A 114 0.81 -4.47 -13.23
N ASP A 115 1.22 -5.54 -12.58
CA ASP A 115 1.96 -6.65 -13.18
C ASP A 115 1.12 -7.91 -13.49
N ARG A 116 -0.23 -7.81 -13.49
CA ARG A 116 -1.14 -8.95 -13.73
C ARG A 116 -1.64 -8.96 -15.18
N TRP A 117 -0.78 -9.36 -16.11
CA TRP A 117 -1.07 -9.34 -17.56
C TRP A 117 -0.78 -10.65 -18.28
N GLY A 118 -0.48 -11.72 -17.55
CA GLY A 118 -0.22 -13.04 -18.09
C GLY A 118 0.53 -13.95 -17.14
N LYS A 119 0.40 -15.24 -17.33
CA LYS A 119 1.10 -16.24 -16.55
C LYS A 119 2.61 -16.06 -16.65
N GLY A 120 3.27 -15.91 -15.52
CA GLY A 120 4.72 -15.72 -15.44
C GLY A 120 5.18 -14.26 -15.53
N ILE A 121 4.26 -13.29 -15.65
CA ILE A 121 4.58 -11.85 -15.73
C ILE A 121 4.59 -11.21 -14.35
N THR A 122 3.76 -11.68 -13.44
CA THR A 122 3.61 -11.17 -12.08
C THR A 122 4.96 -11.13 -11.35
N CYS A 123 5.27 -10.06 -10.64
CA CYS A 123 6.56 -9.72 -10.04
C CYS A 123 7.68 -9.32 -11.02
N HIS A 124 7.48 -9.37 -12.31
CA HIS A 124 8.52 -9.09 -13.30
C HIS A 124 8.25 -7.83 -14.14
N HIS A 125 7.06 -7.71 -14.69
CA HIS A 125 6.73 -6.66 -15.64
C HIS A 125 5.46 -5.90 -15.22
N GLY A 126 5.58 -4.59 -15.03
CA GLY A 126 4.52 -3.66 -14.65
C GLY A 126 5.11 -2.30 -14.36
N ALA A 127 4.34 -1.23 -14.40
CA ALA A 127 4.76 0.07 -13.91
C ALA A 127 4.98 0.03 -12.38
N TYR A 128 4.19 -0.79 -11.70
CA TYR A 128 4.42 -1.22 -10.33
C TYR A 128 4.06 -2.72 -10.19
N ILE A 129 4.44 -3.35 -9.09
CA ILE A 129 4.22 -4.78 -8.87
C ILE A 129 3.22 -5.03 -7.73
N THR A 130 2.37 -6.02 -7.93
CA THR A 130 1.47 -6.57 -6.92
C THR A 130 1.88 -7.97 -6.49
N CYS A 131 2.64 -8.68 -7.32
CA CYS A 131 3.15 -10.04 -7.17
C CYS A 131 2.06 -11.08 -6.86
N SER A 132 1.43 -10.96 -5.74
CA SER A 132 0.30 -11.79 -5.31
C SER A 132 -0.60 -10.98 -4.38
N ASP A 133 -1.78 -11.51 -4.11
CA ASP A 133 -2.59 -10.99 -3.02
C ASP A 133 -1.82 -11.09 -1.70
N ARG A 134 -1.94 -10.08 -0.85
CA ARG A 134 -1.26 -9.98 0.46
C ARG A 134 0.26 -10.09 0.35
N PHE A 135 0.81 -9.47 -0.69
CA PHE A 135 2.24 -9.49 -0.92
C PHE A 135 2.97 -8.65 0.12
N GLN A 136 3.90 -9.29 0.86
CA GLN A 136 4.83 -8.64 1.79
C GLN A 136 6.23 -9.19 1.52
N PRO A 137 7.12 -8.39 0.91
CA PRO A 137 8.47 -8.85 0.56
C PRO A 137 9.41 -8.98 1.76
N GLY A 138 9.08 -8.38 2.92
CA GLY A 138 9.92 -8.36 4.13
C GLY A 138 11.25 -7.63 3.98
N LYS A 139 11.43 -6.91 2.87
CA LYS A 139 12.63 -6.13 2.52
C LYS A 139 12.31 -5.08 1.47
N LEU A 140 13.19 -4.12 1.27
CA LEU A 140 13.11 -3.22 0.12
C LEU A 140 13.18 -4.01 -1.18
N VAL A 141 12.37 -3.59 -2.15
CA VAL A 141 12.43 -4.03 -3.55
C VAL A 141 12.63 -2.81 -4.44
N ASP A 142 13.28 -3.03 -5.60
CA ASP A 142 13.68 -1.94 -6.49
C ASP A 142 12.52 -1.26 -7.22
N LYS A 143 11.36 -1.93 -7.30
CA LYS A 143 10.14 -1.41 -7.91
C LYS A 143 9.14 -0.95 -6.84
N LYS A 144 8.33 0.04 -7.20
CA LYS A 144 7.14 0.38 -6.43
C LYS A 144 6.20 -0.83 -6.38
N TRP A 145 5.60 -1.08 -5.23
CA TRP A 145 4.76 -2.25 -5.03
C TRP A 145 3.51 -1.93 -4.20
N GLU A 146 2.52 -2.79 -4.32
CA GLU A 146 1.24 -2.68 -3.65
C GLU A 146 0.93 -3.96 -2.87
N ASN A 147 0.49 -3.79 -1.63
CA ASN A 147 -0.05 -4.85 -0.79
C ASN A 147 -1.58 -4.78 -0.84
N ALA A 148 -2.21 -5.64 -1.63
CA ALA A 148 -3.67 -5.74 -1.72
C ALA A 148 -4.23 -6.66 -0.65
N LEU A 149 -5.06 -6.13 0.24
CA LEU A 149 -5.61 -6.79 1.44
C LEU A 149 -7.13 -6.71 1.49
N THR A 150 -7.74 -7.58 2.30
CA THR A 150 -9.16 -7.53 2.64
C THR A 150 -9.37 -7.98 4.10
N PRO A 151 -10.35 -7.42 4.82
CA PRO A 151 -10.64 -7.82 6.21
C PRO A 151 -11.11 -9.27 6.36
N ASP A 152 -11.75 -9.85 5.34
CA ASP A 152 -12.09 -11.27 5.32
C ASP A 152 -10.93 -12.06 4.68
N PRO A 153 -10.19 -12.90 5.44
CA PRO A 153 -9.07 -13.67 4.89
C PRO A 153 -9.49 -14.71 3.85
N HIS A 154 -10.79 -15.02 3.75
CA HIS A 154 -11.32 -16.07 2.90
C HIS A 154 -12.11 -15.56 1.68
N SER A 155 -12.43 -14.27 1.62
CA SER A 155 -13.25 -13.72 0.53
C SER A 155 -12.97 -12.22 0.28
N TRP A 156 -12.80 -11.85 -0.98
CA TRP A 156 -12.74 -10.45 -1.41
C TRP A 156 -14.13 -9.80 -1.42
N ALA A 157 -15.15 -10.54 -1.79
CA ALA A 157 -16.53 -10.11 -1.72
C ALA A 157 -17.10 -10.34 -0.31
N TYR A 158 -18.18 -9.62 0.05
CA TYR A 158 -18.86 -9.85 1.32
C TYR A 158 -19.42 -11.28 1.41
N ASN A 159 -18.93 -12.01 2.39
CA ASN A 159 -19.37 -13.37 2.69
C ASN A 159 -20.20 -13.39 3.97
N ARG A 160 -21.50 -13.63 3.85
CA ARG A 160 -22.43 -13.71 4.99
C ARG A 160 -22.13 -14.85 5.97
N ARG A 161 -21.33 -15.84 5.57
CA ARG A 161 -20.98 -17.01 6.40
C ARG A 161 -19.74 -16.77 7.25
N THR A 162 -18.95 -15.74 6.97
CA THR A 162 -17.76 -15.43 7.74
C THR A 162 -18.18 -14.94 9.13
N ASN A 163 -17.70 -15.62 10.16
CA ASN A 163 -17.96 -15.25 11.55
C ASN A 163 -17.14 -14.01 11.92
N GLY A 164 -17.69 -13.15 12.79
CA GLY A 164 -17.02 -11.93 13.25
C GLY A 164 -15.62 -12.14 13.84
N THR A 165 -15.35 -13.30 14.45
CA THR A 165 -14.03 -13.67 14.99
C THR A 165 -13.01 -14.09 13.93
N GLN A 166 -13.44 -14.33 12.71
CA GLN A 166 -12.55 -14.71 11.59
C GLN A 166 -12.01 -13.50 10.84
N TYR A 167 -12.65 -12.33 11.00
CA TYR A 167 -12.14 -11.10 10.40
C TYR A 167 -10.85 -10.64 11.06
N LEU A 168 -9.89 -10.22 10.25
CA LEU A 168 -8.63 -9.65 10.71
C LEU A 168 -8.87 -8.39 11.57
N SER A 169 -8.03 -8.18 12.57
CA SER A 169 -8.17 -7.10 13.54
C SER A 169 -7.67 -5.74 13.01
N VAL A 170 -8.02 -4.65 13.69
CA VAL A 170 -7.43 -3.33 13.46
C VAL A 170 -5.92 -3.37 13.67
N GLU A 171 -5.45 -4.03 14.74
CA GLU A 171 -4.03 -4.22 15.03
C GLU A 171 -3.29 -4.86 13.86
N TYR A 172 -3.85 -5.93 13.28
CA TYR A 172 -3.27 -6.57 12.10
C TYR A 172 -3.07 -5.58 10.95
N PHE A 173 -4.09 -4.78 10.63
CA PHE A 173 -3.99 -3.82 9.53
C PHE A 173 -3.06 -2.65 9.81
N VAL A 174 -2.97 -2.20 11.05
CA VAL A 174 -2.00 -1.17 11.45
C VAL A 174 -0.58 -1.71 11.27
N HIS A 175 -0.31 -2.95 11.68
CA HIS A 175 1.00 -3.59 11.50
C HIS A 175 1.34 -3.80 10.02
N GLU A 176 0.39 -4.30 9.23
CA GLU A 176 0.55 -4.46 7.77
C GLU A 176 0.83 -3.13 7.07
N LEU A 177 0.13 -2.05 7.44
CA LEU A 177 0.38 -0.72 6.90
C LEU A 177 1.79 -0.22 7.23
N ILE A 178 2.20 -0.37 8.47
CA ILE A 178 3.55 0.01 8.95
C ILE A 178 4.62 -0.73 8.15
N GLU A 179 4.52 -2.05 8.06
CA GLU A 179 5.47 -2.88 7.34
C GLU A 179 5.49 -2.54 5.86
N THR A 180 4.32 -2.42 5.24
CA THR A 180 4.18 -2.06 3.82
C THR A 180 4.90 -0.75 3.51
N VAL A 181 4.68 0.30 4.29
CA VAL A 181 5.27 1.62 4.06
C VAL A 181 6.77 1.63 4.36
N ALA A 182 7.21 0.94 5.41
CA ALA A 182 8.63 0.84 5.76
C ALA A 182 9.45 0.14 4.67
N PHE A 183 8.86 -0.80 3.93
CA PHE A 183 9.49 -1.45 2.77
C PHE A 183 9.16 -0.80 1.42
N GLY A 184 8.56 0.39 1.42
CA GLY A 184 8.36 1.22 0.21
C GLY A 184 7.11 0.89 -0.60
N GLY A 185 6.20 0.09 -0.05
CA GLY A 185 4.92 -0.27 -0.67
C GLY A 185 3.78 0.70 -0.38
N ASN A 186 2.66 0.48 -1.05
CA ASN A 186 1.37 1.09 -0.75
C ASN A 186 0.37 0.00 -0.36
N MET A 187 -0.48 0.26 0.63
CA MET A 187 -1.54 -0.66 1.03
C MET A 187 -2.83 -0.34 0.29
N LEU A 188 -3.42 -1.34 -0.36
CA LEU A 188 -4.76 -1.32 -0.93
C LEU A 188 -5.67 -2.19 -0.06
N LEU A 189 -6.57 -1.57 0.70
CA LEU A 189 -7.50 -2.30 1.58
C LEU A 189 -8.88 -2.38 0.94
N ASN A 190 -9.25 -3.58 0.51
CA ASN A 190 -10.55 -3.88 -0.07
C ASN A 190 -11.67 -3.87 0.96
N VAL A 191 -12.86 -3.51 0.52
CA VAL A 191 -14.12 -3.72 1.26
C VAL A 191 -15.13 -4.41 0.35
N GLY A 192 -15.80 -5.45 0.87
CA GLY A 192 -16.87 -6.16 0.18
C GLY A 192 -18.24 -5.57 0.56
N PRO A 193 -18.92 -4.79 -0.33
CA PRO A 193 -20.26 -4.31 -0.03
C PRO A 193 -21.28 -5.45 -0.01
N ALA A 194 -22.35 -5.27 0.77
CA ALA A 194 -23.50 -6.15 0.74
C ALA A 194 -24.31 -5.97 -0.56
N ALA A 195 -25.24 -6.88 -0.86
CA ALA A 195 -26.02 -6.86 -2.09
C ALA A 195 -26.90 -5.61 -2.28
N ASP A 196 -27.20 -4.90 -1.21
CA ASP A 196 -27.94 -3.62 -1.21
C ASP A 196 -27.01 -2.38 -1.35
N GLY A 197 -25.69 -2.61 -1.51
CA GLY A 197 -24.68 -1.56 -1.64
C GLY A 197 -24.18 -0.99 -0.31
N THR A 198 -24.64 -1.49 0.83
CA THR A 198 -24.16 -1.05 2.15
C THR A 198 -22.80 -1.68 2.48
N ILE A 199 -21.99 -0.98 3.26
CA ILE A 199 -20.75 -1.52 3.83
C ILE A 199 -21.11 -2.14 5.19
N PRO A 200 -20.88 -3.46 5.39
CA PRO A 200 -21.17 -4.12 6.67
C PRO A 200 -20.40 -3.53 7.84
N ALA A 201 -21.01 -3.51 9.02
CA ALA A 201 -20.48 -2.87 10.23
C ALA A 201 -19.06 -3.34 10.60
N ILE A 202 -18.69 -4.59 10.33
CA ILE A 202 -17.35 -5.12 10.63
C ILE A 202 -16.27 -4.42 9.78
N PHE A 203 -16.57 -4.08 8.52
CA PHE A 203 -15.63 -3.32 7.68
C PHE A 203 -15.53 -1.87 8.16
N TRP A 204 -16.65 -1.25 8.56
CA TRP A 204 -16.66 0.08 9.17
C TRP A 204 -15.74 0.13 10.39
N ASP A 205 -15.88 -0.83 11.30
CA ASP A 205 -15.07 -0.92 12.52
C ASP A 205 -13.57 -0.97 12.18
N ARG A 206 -13.17 -1.80 11.21
CA ARG A 206 -11.76 -1.92 10.80
C ARG A 206 -11.24 -0.64 10.16
N LEU A 207 -11.99 -0.05 9.23
CA LEU A 207 -11.58 1.18 8.54
C LEU A 207 -11.48 2.36 9.50
N LEU A 208 -12.47 2.53 10.40
CA LEU A 208 -12.45 3.62 11.37
C LEU A 208 -11.33 3.43 12.39
N GLY A 209 -11.08 2.22 12.86
CA GLY A 209 -9.97 1.95 13.78
C GLY A 209 -8.60 2.26 13.18
N ILE A 210 -8.36 1.88 11.91
CA ILE A 210 -7.15 2.29 11.19
C ILE A 210 -7.10 3.81 11.02
N GLY A 211 -8.25 4.43 10.68
CA GLY A 211 -8.37 5.88 10.54
C GLY A 211 -8.05 6.63 11.83
N ASP A 212 -8.49 6.13 12.97
CA ASP A 212 -8.20 6.74 14.29
C ASP A 212 -6.70 6.64 14.63
N TRP A 213 -6.06 5.51 14.33
CA TRP A 213 -4.61 5.41 14.45
C TRP A 213 -3.87 6.38 13.52
N LEU A 214 -4.31 6.53 12.28
CA LEU A 214 -3.73 7.44 11.29
C LEU A 214 -3.92 8.92 11.64
N LYS A 215 -4.99 9.30 12.33
CA LYS A 215 -5.18 10.67 12.82
C LYS A 215 -4.06 11.10 13.76
N VAL A 216 -3.53 10.17 14.55
CA VAL A 216 -2.41 10.43 15.47
C VAL A 216 -1.07 10.29 14.72
N ASN A 217 -0.88 9.20 13.99
CA ASN A 217 0.43 8.77 13.50
C ASN A 217 0.66 9.02 11.99
N GLY A 218 -0.28 9.67 11.30
CA GLY A 218 -0.22 9.85 9.85
C GLY A 218 1.02 10.58 9.34
N GLU A 219 1.66 11.41 10.16
CA GLU A 219 2.91 12.07 9.78
C GLU A 219 4.06 11.10 9.48
N ALA A 220 4.03 9.92 10.14
CA ALA A 220 5.02 8.84 9.96
C ALA A 220 4.69 7.91 8.78
N ILE A 221 3.53 8.08 8.15
CA ILE A 221 3.05 7.28 7.03
C ILE A 221 3.00 8.10 5.74
N TYR A 222 2.29 9.25 5.79
CA TYR A 222 2.02 10.04 4.59
C TYR A 222 3.24 10.81 4.09
N LYS A 223 3.58 10.63 2.80
CA LYS A 223 4.72 11.28 2.14
C LYS A 223 6.06 10.97 2.82
N THR A 224 6.19 9.80 3.43
CA THR A 224 7.44 9.29 3.95
C THR A 224 8.14 8.41 2.91
N LYS A 225 9.42 8.15 3.14
CA LYS A 225 10.23 7.18 2.40
C LYS A 225 10.75 6.13 3.38
N PRO A 226 11.04 4.90 2.93
CA PRO A 226 11.81 3.96 3.73
C PRO A 226 13.11 4.61 4.19
N TRP A 227 13.49 4.39 5.45
CA TRP A 227 14.78 4.89 5.91
C TRP A 227 15.92 4.10 5.27
N LYS A 228 16.90 4.79 4.69
CA LYS A 228 17.96 4.15 3.88
C LYS A 228 18.92 3.28 4.68
N VAL A 229 19.07 3.53 6.00
CA VAL A 229 20.03 2.81 6.86
C VAL A 229 19.47 1.44 7.25
N ALA A 230 18.23 1.39 7.68
CA ALA A 230 17.52 0.18 8.05
C ALA A 230 16.03 0.37 7.84
N GLN A 231 15.30 -0.69 7.51
CA GLN A 231 13.85 -0.64 7.36
C GLN A 231 13.11 -1.23 8.56
N ASN A 232 13.75 -2.12 9.29
CA ASN A 232 13.17 -2.72 10.51
C ASN A 232 14.23 -3.17 11.49
N GLN A 233 13.75 -3.46 12.72
CA GLN A 233 14.47 -4.15 13.79
C GLN A 233 13.48 -5.10 14.48
N THR A 234 13.55 -6.39 14.14
CA THR A 234 12.49 -7.38 14.44
C THR A 234 12.37 -7.77 15.91
N ASP A 235 13.45 -7.77 16.67
CA ASP A 235 13.51 -8.13 18.09
C ASP A 235 12.63 -7.21 18.94
N VAL A 236 12.62 -5.91 18.62
CA VAL A 236 11.78 -4.89 19.30
C VAL A 236 10.51 -4.56 18.52
N GLY A 237 10.32 -5.13 17.34
CA GLY A 237 9.17 -4.86 16.48
C GLY A 237 9.13 -3.43 15.94
N ALA A 238 10.29 -2.83 15.67
CA ALA A 238 10.42 -1.50 15.11
C ALA A 238 10.54 -1.55 13.59
N TYR A 239 9.87 -0.62 12.91
CA TYR A 239 9.96 -0.33 11.48
C TYR A 239 10.31 1.14 11.28
N TYR A 240 10.96 1.48 10.17
CA TYR A 240 11.51 2.81 9.99
C TYR A 240 11.02 3.48 8.72
N THR A 241 10.55 4.71 8.87
CA THR A 241 10.30 5.65 7.77
C THR A 241 11.01 6.97 8.03
N SER A 242 11.22 7.77 7.01
CA SER A 242 11.87 9.07 7.14
C SER A 242 11.18 10.15 6.30
N LYS A 243 11.24 11.40 6.78
CA LYS A 243 10.69 12.56 6.11
C LYS A 243 11.27 13.86 6.68
N GLY A 244 11.83 14.70 5.81
CA GLY A 244 12.28 16.05 6.19
C GLY A 244 13.24 16.08 7.38
N GLY A 245 14.24 15.19 7.42
CA GLY A 245 15.21 15.12 8.52
C GLY A 245 14.64 14.56 9.82
N THR A 246 13.52 13.87 9.76
CA THR A 246 12.93 13.14 10.89
C THR A 246 12.90 11.66 10.58
N LEU A 247 13.50 10.84 11.41
CA LEU A 247 13.32 9.40 11.44
C LEU A 247 12.08 9.09 12.29
N TYR A 248 11.21 8.25 11.79
CA TYR A 248 10.11 7.67 12.54
C TYR A 248 10.40 6.20 12.80
N ALA A 249 10.48 5.81 14.07
CA ALA A 249 10.50 4.42 14.51
C ALA A 249 9.06 4.03 14.90
N LEU A 250 8.42 3.21 14.07
CA LEU A 250 7.05 2.71 14.26
C LEU A 250 7.15 1.37 14.98
N VAL A 251 6.76 1.34 16.24
CA VAL A 251 6.99 0.21 17.15
C VAL A 251 5.68 -0.54 17.38
N THR A 252 5.64 -1.79 16.94
CA THR A 252 4.45 -2.66 17.01
C THR A 252 4.33 -3.43 18.34
N LYS A 253 5.35 -3.33 19.19
CA LYS A 253 5.36 -3.95 20.52
C LYS A 253 5.76 -2.89 21.55
N TRP A 254 4.92 -2.67 22.56
CA TRP A 254 5.30 -1.74 23.63
C TRP A 254 6.62 -2.16 24.27
N PRO A 255 7.57 -1.21 24.45
CA PRO A 255 8.89 -1.51 25.02
C PRO A 255 8.79 -2.12 26.41
N LYS A 256 9.52 -3.21 26.65
CA LYS A 256 9.64 -3.80 27.98
C LYS A 256 10.46 -2.91 28.88
N ASP A 257 10.14 -2.90 30.17
CA ASP A 257 10.86 -2.15 31.19
C ASP A 257 11.00 -0.65 30.88
N ASN A 258 10.04 -0.10 30.11
CA ASN A 258 10.04 1.31 29.70
C ASN A 258 11.32 1.75 28.97
N ARG A 259 11.97 0.85 28.26
CA ARG A 259 13.20 1.13 27.51
C ARG A 259 13.08 0.59 26.08
N LEU A 260 13.23 1.49 25.11
CA LEU A 260 13.30 1.15 23.69
C LEU A 260 14.73 1.26 23.20
N VAL A 261 15.30 0.15 22.76
CA VAL A 261 16.66 0.08 22.21
C VAL A 261 16.58 -0.01 20.69
N LEU A 262 17.09 1.01 19.99
CA LEU A 262 17.14 1.06 18.54
C LEU A 262 18.61 1.03 18.10
N ALA A 263 19.02 -0.06 17.45
CA ALA A 263 20.41 -0.32 17.09
C ALA A 263 20.95 0.58 15.96
N ALA A 264 20.09 0.91 14.99
CA ALA A 264 20.54 1.59 13.77
C ALA A 264 20.69 3.13 13.89
N PRO A 265 19.86 3.90 14.64
CA PRO A 265 20.01 5.34 14.76
C PRO A 265 21.27 5.73 15.57
N ILE A 266 22.08 6.64 15.02
CA ILE A 266 23.27 7.17 15.69
C ILE A 266 22.98 8.60 16.15
N PRO A 267 22.83 8.86 17.47
CA PRO A 267 22.48 10.18 17.97
C PRO A 267 23.66 11.16 17.96
N THR A 268 23.32 12.44 18.03
CA THR A 268 24.26 13.54 18.29
C THR A 268 23.86 14.29 19.56
N ALA A 269 24.60 15.29 19.95
CA ALA A 269 24.24 16.16 21.10
C ALA A 269 22.88 16.89 20.87
N ASP A 270 22.47 17.07 19.62
CA ASP A 270 21.24 17.77 19.25
C ASP A 270 20.07 16.82 19.02
N THR A 271 20.21 15.52 19.32
CA THR A 271 19.15 14.54 19.10
C THR A 271 17.96 14.80 20.02
N GLN A 272 16.78 14.81 19.42
CA GLN A 272 15.50 14.99 20.07
C GLN A 272 14.59 13.81 19.76
N VAL A 273 13.93 13.25 20.77
CA VAL A 273 13.01 12.11 20.63
C VAL A 273 11.66 12.47 21.24
N ARG A 274 10.58 12.21 20.52
CA ARG A 274 9.21 12.34 21.05
C ARG A 274 8.34 11.15 20.63
N ILE A 275 7.33 10.83 21.43
CA ILE A 275 6.23 9.95 20.99
C ILE A 275 5.20 10.81 20.27
N VAL A 276 4.81 10.40 19.07
CA VAL A 276 3.80 11.10 18.29
C VAL A 276 2.44 11.02 18.98
N GLY A 277 1.78 12.18 19.13
CA GLY A 277 0.50 12.29 19.83
C GLY A 277 0.56 12.32 21.34
N LEU A 278 1.74 12.23 21.95
CA LEU A 278 1.92 12.41 23.39
C LEU A 278 2.35 13.85 23.70
N ASP A 279 1.52 14.57 24.44
CA ASP A 279 1.88 15.87 25.00
C ASP A 279 2.63 15.63 26.31
N THR A 280 3.88 16.07 26.38
CA THR A 280 4.70 16.06 27.60
C THR A 280 5.10 17.48 27.96
N ASP A 281 5.15 17.79 29.26
CA ASP A 281 5.55 19.13 29.74
C ASP A 281 6.97 19.51 29.27
N GLU A 282 7.85 18.53 29.09
CA GLU A 282 9.24 18.71 28.63
C GLU A 282 9.39 18.59 27.10
N GLY A 283 8.35 18.15 26.37
CA GLY A 283 8.31 18.02 24.91
C GLY A 283 9.13 16.88 24.33
N TYR A 284 10.18 16.40 25.02
CA TYR A 284 11.09 15.35 24.53
C TYR A 284 11.37 14.29 25.60
N LEU A 285 11.67 13.07 25.12
CA LEU A 285 12.06 11.94 25.94
C LEU A 285 13.56 11.94 26.22
N GLY A 286 13.95 11.45 27.41
CA GLY A 286 15.33 11.13 27.71
C GLY A 286 15.85 9.97 26.86
N TRP A 287 17.12 10.03 26.52
CA TRP A 287 17.80 8.95 25.78
C TRP A 287 19.28 8.89 26.14
N ASP A 288 19.85 7.70 26.01
CA ASP A 288 21.28 7.42 26.14
C ASP A 288 21.83 6.79 24.86
N TYR A 289 23.13 6.90 24.61
CA TYR A 289 23.80 6.20 23.53
C TYR A 289 24.61 5.02 24.07
N VAL A 290 24.36 3.86 23.51
CA VAL A 290 25.16 2.66 23.77
C VAL A 290 26.14 2.46 22.62
N ALA A 291 27.44 2.58 22.94
CA ALA A 291 28.49 2.33 21.97
C ALA A 291 28.58 0.83 21.63
N PRO A 292 28.99 0.47 20.38
CA PRO A 292 29.19 -0.94 20.04
C PRO A 292 30.24 -1.56 20.94
N SER A 293 29.93 -2.70 21.54
CA SER A 293 30.86 -3.44 22.40
C SER A 293 31.22 -4.76 21.73
N LYS A 294 32.52 -4.97 21.48
CA LYS A 294 33.05 -6.23 20.96
C LYS A 294 32.90 -7.39 21.94
N ASP A 295 32.88 -7.08 23.23
CA ASP A 295 32.87 -8.09 24.31
C ASP A 295 31.45 -8.59 24.63
N SER A 296 30.43 -7.78 24.44
CA SER A 296 29.04 -8.13 24.72
C SER A 296 28.22 -8.47 23.45
N GLY A 297 28.79 -8.26 22.25
CA GLY A 297 28.06 -8.40 21.00
C GLY A 297 26.90 -7.41 20.83
N SER A 298 26.86 -6.37 21.68
CA SER A 298 25.81 -5.35 21.57
C SER A 298 26.12 -4.39 20.42
N GLU A 299 25.15 -4.19 19.55
CA GLU A 299 25.20 -3.19 18.50
C GLU A 299 25.11 -1.78 19.11
N ALA A 300 25.75 -0.81 18.44
CA ALA A 300 25.58 0.60 18.78
C ALA A 300 24.10 0.99 18.64
N GLY A 301 23.65 1.95 19.41
CA GLY A 301 22.29 2.43 19.25
C GLY A 301 21.85 3.43 20.29
N ILE A 302 20.66 3.98 20.06
CA ILE A 302 19.99 4.87 21.01
C ILE A 302 19.09 4.04 21.94
N VAL A 303 19.17 4.31 23.23
CA VAL A 303 18.26 3.78 24.26
C VAL A 303 17.33 4.90 24.68
N ILE A 304 16.06 4.78 24.39
CA ILE A 304 15.04 5.78 24.70
C ILE A 304 14.34 5.37 25.99
N GLU A 305 14.27 6.28 26.95
CA GLU A 305 13.50 6.11 28.18
C GLU A 305 12.03 6.47 27.91
N VAL A 306 11.16 5.47 28.00
CA VAL A 306 9.73 5.64 27.77
C VAL A 306 9.06 5.87 29.12
N PRO A 307 8.31 6.97 29.31
CA PRO A 307 7.63 7.22 30.58
C PRO A 307 6.53 6.16 30.81
N PRO A 308 6.24 5.83 32.08
CA PRO A 308 5.09 4.97 32.37
C PRO A 308 3.80 5.69 31.97
N LEU A 309 3.12 5.16 30.92
CA LEU A 309 1.87 5.73 30.42
C LEU A 309 0.68 4.98 31.02
N THR A 310 -0.33 5.75 31.43
CA THR A 310 -1.63 5.21 31.82
C THR A 310 -2.58 5.15 30.62
N PRO A 311 -3.66 4.34 30.63
CA PRO A 311 -4.58 4.21 29.49
C PRO A 311 -5.23 5.52 29.04
N ASP A 312 -5.30 6.52 29.90
CA ASP A 312 -5.88 7.84 29.61
C ASP A 312 -4.91 8.83 28.97
N VAL A 313 -3.60 8.56 29.03
CA VAL A 313 -2.56 9.42 28.39
C VAL A 313 -1.84 8.74 27.22
N ILE A 314 -2.02 7.43 27.04
CA ILE A 314 -1.44 6.75 25.89
C ILE A 314 -2.07 7.26 24.58
N PRO A 315 -1.27 7.76 23.60
CA PRO A 315 -1.82 8.52 22.49
C PRO A 315 -2.63 7.68 21.48
N CYS A 316 -2.34 6.39 21.42
CA CYS A 316 -3.00 5.46 20.48
C CYS A 316 -2.83 4.01 20.93
N GLN A 317 -3.45 3.09 20.19
CA GLN A 317 -3.35 1.64 20.39
C GLN A 317 -2.64 0.99 19.19
N HIS A 318 -2.29 -0.28 19.32
CA HIS A 318 -1.76 -1.18 18.31
C HIS A 318 -0.29 -0.95 17.92
N ALA A 319 0.15 0.29 17.74
CA ALA A 319 1.54 0.63 17.48
C ALA A 319 1.81 2.09 17.85
N TRP A 320 3.04 2.38 18.26
CA TRP A 320 3.46 3.70 18.75
C TRP A 320 4.61 4.22 17.89
N VAL A 321 4.63 5.53 17.65
CA VAL A 321 5.63 6.15 16.79
C VAL A 321 6.55 7.05 17.59
N PHE A 322 7.83 6.80 17.48
CA PHE A 322 8.90 7.64 18.04
C PHE A 322 9.50 8.46 16.90
N ALA A 323 9.33 9.77 16.96
CA ALA A 323 9.93 10.70 16.01
C ALA A 323 11.28 11.18 16.55
N ILE A 324 12.34 10.97 15.78
CA ILE A 324 13.73 11.21 16.16
C ILE A 324 14.36 12.19 15.16
N ARG A 325 14.96 13.26 15.66
CA ARG A 325 15.67 14.25 14.87
C ARG A 325 17.10 14.43 15.35
N GLY A 326 17.95 15.02 14.51
CA GLY A 326 19.33 15.33 14.87
C GLY A 326 20.23 14.08 14.94
N LEU A 327 19.98 13.09 14.09
CA LEU A 327 20.83 11.91 13.98
C LEU A 327 22.08 12.19 13.12
N GLN A 328 23.20 11.55 13.45
CA GLN A 328 24.42 11.62 12.65
C GLN A 328 24.25 10.94 11.29
N ASN A 329 23.54 9.82 11.27
CA ASN A 329 23.29 9.02 10.09
C ASN A 329 21.90 9.29 9.46
N ASP A 330 21.33 10.44 9.79
CA ASP A 330 20.17 10.92 9.06
C ASP A 330 20.61 11.39 7.67
N TYR A 331 19.95 10.83 6.65
CA TYR A 331 20.27 11.19 5.29
C TYR A 331 19.72 12.59 4.98
N LYS A 332 20.59 13.59 5.02
CA LYS A 332 20.34 14.94 4.50
C LYS A 332 20.46 14.95 2.97
N GLY A 333 19.85 13.97 2.31
CA GLY A 333 19.73 13.96 0.86
C GLY A 333 18.59 14.88 0.47
N GLU A 334 18.87 15.71 -0.51
CA GLU A 334 17.99 16.66 -1.16
C GLU A 334 16.55 16.14 -1.25
N GLU A 335 15.59 17.03 -1.02
CA GLU A 335 14.20 16.89 -1.44
C GLU A 335 14.16 16.78 -2.98
N GLU A 336 14.76 15.73 -3.55
CA GLU A 336 14.57 15.40 -4.94
C GLU A 336 13.20 14.76 -5.11
N ASP A 337 12.32 15.59 -5.61
CA ASP A 337 11.17 15.35 -6.45
C ASP A 337 10.50 13.98 -6.34
N LEU A 338 9.39 13.99 -5.57
CA LEU A 338 8.32 12.99 -5.70
C LEU A 338 7.50 13.16 -7.00
N ASP A 339 7.86 14.14 -7.83
CA ASP A 339 7.32 14.33 -9.16
C ASP A 339 8.24 13.65 -10.15
N LEU A 340 7.76 12.56 -10.71
CA LEU A 340 8.24 11.87 -11.91
C LEU A 340 8.62 10.40 -11.64
N ILE A 341 7.59 9.55 -11.57
CA ILE A 341 7.71 8.29 -12.29
C ILE A 341 7.62 8.68 -13.79
N ARG A 342 8.71 9.12 -14.35
CA ARG A 342 8.88 9.05 -15.79
C ARG A 342 9.19 7.59 -16.10
N VAL A 343 8.23 6.94 -16.72
CA VAL A 343 8.41 5.65 -17.36
C VAL A 343 9.49 5.87 -18.43
N GLY A 344 10.69 5.31 -18.17
CA GLY A 344 11.76 5.20 -19.14
C GLY A 344 11.57 3.95 -19.99
#